data_96e542c4159c4152d996205b9c0b6196
#
_entry.id   96e542c4159c4152d996205b9c0b6196
#
_cell.length_a   1.000
_cell.length_b   1.000
_cell.length_c   1.000
_cell.angle_alpha   90.00
_cell.angle_beta   90.00
_cell.angle_gamma   90.00
#
_symmetry.space_group_name_H-M   'P 1'
#
loop_
_entity.id
_entity.type
_entity.pdbx_description
1 polymer ?
#
loop_
_entity_poly.entity_id
_entity_poly.type
_entity_poly.pdbx_seq_one_letter_code
_entity_poly.pdbx_strand_id
1 'polypeptide(L)'
;GIDESQLDRGGYDIVTTFDAKRMKEAEQAINDLPKDKPKGLQAGLVSIDPKTGGIEAFYGGKNYLDQAFNASTQGHAQAGSTFKPFALVAGFENGVRLTDRYPGSPTTLNNDGTPWPVKNFGGSSYGPVTLLKATQSSINTAYAALNVQVGPDKTVDVAQRAGLSPNCTKEQMASGDTGNCTIDLTPNAANVLGTPSVKVIDMATAYATFASNGVRHETHSIESVSKDGEEVYKADTKGERVFDKAVAAETTYALRQVVNGGSGSYAQNLGRPAAGKTGTSTSNKSAWFSGYTPQLATSVVLYREVDGKS
;
A
#
# COMPACT_ATOMS: atom_id res chain seq x y z
N GLY A 1 2.07 29.82 2.87
CA GLY A 1 1.51 28.94 3.89
C GLY A 1 1.41 29.65 5.24
N ILE A 2 0.69 29.06 6.18
CA ILE A 2 0.58 29.55 7.56
C ILE A 2 1.81 29.04 8.32
N ASP A 3 2.58 29.94 8.94
CA ASP A 3 3.73 29.56 9.76
C ASP A 3 3.34 29.25 11.23
N GLU A 4 4.24 28.62 11.98
CA GLU A 4 3.99 28.21 13.37
C GLU A 4 3.66 29.42 14.26
N SER A 5 4.34 30.57 14.06
CA SER A 5 4.10 31.78 14.85
C SER A 5 2.72 32.41 14.57
N GLN A 6 2.18 32.16 13.39
CA GLN A 6 0.82 32.58 13.02
C GLN A 6 -0.23 31.67 13.67
N LEU A 7 0.02 30.35 13.71
CA LEU A 7 -0.84 29.39 14.40
C LEU A 7 -0.90 29.66 15.89
N ASP A 8 0.23 29.94 16.52
CA ASP A 8 0.33 30.24 17.97
C ASP A 8 -0.47 31.48 18.38
N ARG A 9 -0.63 32.45 17.47
CA ARG A 9 -1.47 33.63 17.71
C ARG A 9 -2.98 33.32 17.74
N GLY A 10 -3.38 32.14 17.27
CA GLY A 10 -4.75 31.68 17.27
C GLY A 10 -5.66 32.36 16.24
N GLY A 11 -6.98 32.13 16.40
CA GLY A 11 -8.00 32.69 15.53
C GLY A 11 -8.23 31.89 14.23
N TYR A 12 -7.68 30.68 14.15
CA TYR A 12 -7.89 29.78 13.02
C TYR A 12 -8.92 28.70 13.36
N ASP A 13 -9.86 28.51 12.45
CA ASP A 13 -10.75 27.34 12.41
C ASP A 13 -10.19 26.36 11.40
N ILE A 14 -9.81 25.14 11.87
CA ILE A 14 -9.22 24.10 11.04
C ILE A 14 -10.22 22.96 10.90
N VAL A 15 -10.65 22.71 9.67
CA VAL A 15 -11.49 21.57 9.32
C VAL A 15 -10.59 20.45 8.78
N THR A 16 -10.65 19.29 9.41
CA THR A 16 -9.89 18.11 8.99
C THR A 16 -10.77 17.15 8.20
N THR A 17 -10.14 16.27 7.43
CA THR A 17 -10.82 15.20 6.70
C THR A 17 -11.20 14.01 7.56
N PHE A 18 -10.79 14.00 8.84
CA PHE A 18 -11.02 12.87 9.74
C PHE A 18 -12.51 12.69 10.07
N ASP A 19 -13.00 11.47 9.85
CA ASP A 19 -14.33 11.04 10.30
C ASP A 19 -14.23 10.44 11.69
N ALA A 20 -14.89 11.07 12.67
CA ALA A 20 -14.80 10.70 14.08
C ALA A 20 -15.26 9.24 14.36
N LYS A 21 -16.22 8.73 13.57
CA LYS A 21 -16.69 7.35 13.70
C LYS A 21 -15.64 6.39 13.16
N ARG A 22 -15.09 6.66 11.97
CA ARG A 22 -14.06 5.83 11.34
C ARG A 22 -12.76 5.83 12.13
N MET A 23 -12.40 6.96 12.74
CA MET A 23 -11.26 7.03 13.69
C MET A 23 -11.42 6.06 14.84
N LYS A 24 -12.61 6.02 15.49
CA LYS A 24 -12.92 5.08 16.57
C LYS A 24 -12.93 3.63 16.09
N GLU A 25 -13.48 3.36 14.90
CA GLU A 25 -13.50 2.03 14.30
C GLU A 25 -12.08 1.53 14.00
N ALA A 26 -11.18 2.40 13.52
CA ALA A 26 -9.78 2.08 13.28
C ALA A 26 -9.05 1.73 14.59
N GLU A 27 -9.24 2.53 15.64
CA GLU A 27 -8.69 2.26 16.97
C GLU A 27 -9.22 0.93 17.53
N GLN A 28 -10.53 0.71 17.44
CA GLN A 28 -11.16 -0.52 17.92
C GLN A 28 -10.63 -1.75 17.19
N ALA A 29 -10.47 -1.70 15.86
CA ALA A 29 -9.94 -2.81 15.09
C ALA A 29 -8.52 -3.24 15.55
N ILE A 30 -7.69 -2.29 15.96
CA ILE A 30 -6.35 -2.58 16.49
C ILE A 30 -6.44 -3.08 17.96
N ASN A 31 -7.37 -2.56 18.75
CA ASN A 31 -7.57 -3.00 20.13
C ASN A 31 -8.15 -4.43 20.21
N ASP A 32 -8.90 -4.85 19.18
CA ASP A 32 -9.47 -6.22 19.06
C ASP A 32 -8.44 -7.28 18.66
N LEU A 33 -7.21 -6.87 18.33
CA LEU A 33 -6.13 -7.82 18.07
C LEU A 33 -5.88 -8.72 19.30
N PRO A 34 -5.48 -10.00 19.08
CA PRO A 34 -5.21 -10.94 20.18
C PRO A 34 -4.29 -10.36 21.25
N LYS A 35 -4.60 -10.64 22.53
CA LYS A 35 -3.84 -10.10 23.68
C LYS A 35 -2.43 -10.71 23.79
N ASP A 36 -2.25 -11.93 23.31
CA ASP A 36 -0.99 -12.69 23.29
C ASP A 36 -0.05 -12.32 22.14
N LYS A 37 -0.24 -11.12 21.59
CA LYS A 37 0.61 -10.61 20.52
C LYS A 37 2.09 -10.46 20.93
N PRO A 38 3.03 -10.65 19.98
CA PRO A 38 4.46 -10.49 20.25
C PRO A 38 4.81 -9.12 20.83
N LYS A 39 5.79 -9.07 21.74
CA LYS A 39 6.36 -7.80 22.21
C LYS A 39 6.95 -7.02 21.03
N GLY A 40 6.78 -5.70 21.03
CA GLY A 40 7.28 -4.81 19.98
C GLY A 40 6.50 -4.87 18.67
N LEU A 41 5.31 -5.51 18.68
CA LEU A 41 4.41 -5.46 17.53
C LEU A 41 3.89 -4.03 17.35
N GLN A 42 4.20 -3.44 16.21
CA GLN A 42 3.67 -2.17 15.74
C GLN A 42 2.45 -2.43 14.84
N ALA A 43 1.52 -1.51 14.86
CA ALA A 43 0.36 -1.53 13.97
C ALA A 43 0.18 -0.14 13.34
N GLY A 44 0.00 -0.11 12.03
CA GLY A 44 -0.35 1.09 11.30
C GLY A 44 -1.60 0.85 10.46
N LEU A 45 -2.51 1.81 10.43
CA LEU A 45 -3.71 1.78 9.59
C LEU A 45 -3.98 3.17 9.03
N VAL A 46 -4.30 3.25 7.73
CA VAL A 46 -4.75 4.48 7.07
C VAL A 46 -5.92 4.16 6.16
N SER A 47 -6.98 4.97 6.26
CA SER A 47 -8.16 4.92 5.38
C SER A 47 -8.32 6.26 4.66
N ILE A 48 -8.46 6.20 3.33
CA ILE A 48 -8.50 7.37 2.43
C ILE A 48 -9.78 7.33 1.61
N ASP A 49 -10.43 8.48 1.43
CA ASP A 49 -11.47 8.67 0.41
C ASP A 49 -10.81 8.67 -0.99
N PRO A 50 -11.12 7.70 -1.85
CA PRO A 50 -10.51 7.63 -3.18
C PRO A 50 -10.87 8.78 -4.11
N LYS A 51 -11.90 9.55 -3.80
CA LYS A 51 -12.39 10.65 -4.66
C LYS A 51 -11.72 11.99 -4.38
N THR A 52 -11.21 12.15 -3.17
CA THR A 52 -10.65 13.44 -2.72
C THR A 52 -9.18 13.33 -2.28
N GLY A 53 -8.73 12.14 -1.87
CA GLY A 53 -7.44 11.93 -1.22
C GLY A 53 -7.47 12.25 0.29
N GLY A 54 -8.61 12.65 0.83
CA GLY A 54 -8.77 12.94 2.26
C GLY A 54 -8.56 11.72 3.14
N ILE A 55 -7.73 11.85 4.17
CA ILE A 55 -7.55 10.81 5.19
C ILE A 55 -8.77 10.85 6.12
N GLU A 56 -9.58 9.81 6.09
CA GLU A 56 -10.79 9.73 6.94
C GLU A 56 -10.53 9.06 8.28
N ALA A 57 -9.55 8.15 8.32
CA ALA A 57 -9.11 7.52 9.57
C ALA A 57 -7.65 7.08 9.48
N PHE A 58 -6.97 7.11 10.62
CA PHE A 58 -5.66 6.48 10.75
C PHE A 58 -5.42 6.02 12.18
N TYR A 59 -4.50 5.05 12.32
CA TYR A 59 -3.97 4.61 13.60
C TYR A 59 -2.46 4.48 13.47
N GLY A 60 -1.70 5.23 14.25
CA GLY A 60 -0.23 5.22 14.20
C GLY A 60 0.45 4.86 15.53
N GLY A 61 -0.33 4.53 16.55
CA GLY A 61 0.14 4.21 17.90
C GLY A 61 -0.92 4.54 18.96
N LYS A 62 -0.75 4.01 20.17
CA LYS A 62 -1.75 4.17 21.24
C LYS A 62 -1.80 5.56 21.83
N ASN A 63 -0.67 6.17 22.09
CA ASN A 63 -0.56 7.44 22.74
C ASN A 63 0.70 8.18 22.29
N TYR A 64 0.52 9.34 21.69
CA TYR A 64 1.63 10.17 21.21
C TYR A 64 2.56 10.63 22.34
N LEU A 65 2.02 10.89 23.54
CA LEU A 65 2.81 11.34 24.67
C LEU A 65 3.75 10.26 25.22
N ASP A 66 3.39 8.99 25.05
CA ASP A 66 4.22 7.85 25.46
C ASP A 66 5.20 7.45 24.35
N GLN A 67 4.79 7.61 23.09
CA GLN A 67 5.57 7.26 21.92
C GLN A 67 5.21 8.20 20.74
N ALA A 68 6.07 9.17 20.48
CA ALA A 68 5.87 10.15 19.39
C ALA A 68 5.94 9.53 18.00
N PHE A 69 6.53 8.31 17.87
CA PHE A 69 6.64 7.62 16.61
C PHE A 69 5.27 7.16 16.09
N ASN A 70 4.93 7.61 14.88
CA ASN A 70 3.70 7.25 14.19
C ASN A 70 3.95 6.12 13.18
N ALA A 71 3.47 4.92 13.49
CA ALA A 71 3.65 3.73 12.66
C ALA A 71 3.03 3.84 11.25
N SER A 72 2.06 4.75 11.05
CA SER A 72 1.37 4.91 9.77
C SER A 72 2.05 5.88 8.81
N THR A 73 2.73 6.90 9.33
CA THR A 73 3.34 7.97 8.53
C THR A 73 4.85 7.97 8.56
N GLN A 74 5.47 7.37 9.58
CA GLN A 74 6.92 7.29 9.77
C GLN A 74 7.44 5.86 9.67
N GLY A 75 6.62 4.86 10.06
CA GLY A 75 7.02 3.46 10.04
C GLY A 75 7.14 2.90 8.62
N HIS A 76 8.20 2.14 8.38
CA HIS A 76 8.43 1.42 7.13
C HIS A 76 8.32 -0.08 7.40
N ALA A 77 7.60 -0.78 6.55
CA ALA A 77 7.50 -2.23 6.61
C ALA A 77 7.57 -2.84 5.21
N GLN A 78 8.27 -3.98 5.07
CA GLN A 78 8.36 -4.67 3.78
C GLN A 78 6.96 -4.95 3.26
N ALA A 79 6.69 -4.52 2.00
CA ALA A 79 5.37 -4.61 1.38
C ALA A 79 4.88 -6.05 1.19
N GLY A 80 5.79 -7.00 1.02
CA GLY A 80 5.42 -8.36 0.66
C GLY A 80 4.53 -8.38 -0.58
N SER A 81 3.60 -9.30 -0.64
CA SER A 81 2.72 -9.47 -1.80
C SER A 81 1.73 -8.33 -2.07
N THR A 82 1.63 -7.31 -1.20
CA THR A 82 0.85 -6.09 -1.54
C THR A 82 1.51 -5.26 -2.63
N PHE A 83 2.77 -5.54 -2.97
CA PHE A 83 3.47 -4.89 -4.09
C PHE A 83 3.09 -5.47 -5.47
N LYS A 84 2.58 -6.68 -5.54
CA LYS A 84 2.22 -7.37 -6.79
C LYS A 84 1.26 -6.61 -7.72
N PRO A 85 0.26 -5.86 -7.23
CA PRO A 85 -0.62 -5.08 -8.11
C PRO A 85 0.12 -4.07 -8.98
N PHE A 86 1.28 -3.56 -8.56
CA PHE A 86 2.06 -2.65 -9.40
C PHE A 86 2.66 -3.36 -10.62
N ALA A 87 3.16 -4.59 -10.46
CA ALA A 87 3.59 -5.41 -11.60
C ALA A 87 2.40 -5.86 -12.47
N LEU A 88 1.23 -6.06 -11.89
CA LEU A 88 0.01 -6.38 -12.64
C LEU A 88 -0.39 -5.22 -13.56
N VAL A 89 -0.43 -3.98 -13.06
CA VAL A 89 -0.68 -2.77 -13.84
C VAL A 89 0.39 -2.60 -14.92
N ALA A 90 1.67 -2.72 -14.57
CA ALA A 90 2.77 -2.67 -15.54
C ALA A 90 2.60 -3.74 -16.63
N GLY A 91 2.13 -4.94 -16.29
CA GLY A 91 1.79 -5.99 -17.24
C GLY A 91 0.69 -5.56 -18.21
N PHE A 92 -0.42 -5.04 -17.71
CA PHE A 92 -1.54 -4.58 -18.56
C PHE A 92 -1.12 -3.44 -19.49
N GLU A 93 -0.35 -2.47 -19.01
CA GLU A 93 0.19 -1.38 -19.84
C GLU A 93 1.15 -1.88 -20.93
N ASN A 94 1.68 -3.11 -20.80
CA ASN A 94 2.55 -3.76 -21.77
C ASN A 94 1.87 -4.93 -22.52
N GLY A 95 0.53 -4.97 -22.55
CA GLY A 95 -0.27 -5.89 -23.36
C GLY A 95 -0.44 -7.30 -22.77
N VAL A 96 -0.02 -7.52 -21.52
CA VAL A 96 -0.28 -8.78 -20.80
C VAL A 96 -1.76 -8.87 -20.44
N ARG A 97 -2.32 -10.09 -20.46
CA ARG A 97 -3.72 -10.38 -20.18
C ARG A 97 -3.86 -11.27 -18.94
N LEU A 98 -4.99 -11.18 -18.27
CA LEU A 98 -5.31 -12.06 -17.13
C LEU A 98 -5.36 -13.56 -17.50
N THR A 99 -5.55 -13.89 -18.77
CA THR A 99 -5.55 -15.25 -19.31
C THR A 99 -4.17 -15.80 -19.62
N ASP A 100 -3.13 -14.92 -19.71
CA ASP A 100 -1.78 -15.34 -20.01
C ASP A 100 -1.24 -16.26 -18.89
N ARG A 101 -0.42 -17.23 -19.26
CA ARG A 101 0.00 -18.29 -18.36
C ARG A 101 1.45 -18.09 -17.93
N TYR A 102 1.67 -18.31 -16.65
CA TYR A 102 2.95 -18.17 -15.98
C TYR A 102 3.29 -19.43 -15.16
N PRO A 103 4.58 -19.66 -14.82
CA PRO A 103 4.96 -20.78 -13.97
C PRO A 103 4.36 -20.61 -12.57
N GLY A 104 3.58 -21.60 -12.12
CA GLY A 104 3.02 -21.64 -10.76
C GLY A 104 3.76 -22.57 -9.81
N SER A 105 4.82 -23.25 -10.28
CA SER A 105 5.65 -24.15 -9.48
C SER A 105 7.04 -23.53 -9.25
N PRO A 106 7.80 -23.97 -8.22
CA PRO A 106 9.16 -23.53 -8.03
C PRO A 106 9.96 -23.56 -9.33
N THR A 107 10.62 -22.48 -9.65
CA THR A 107 11.31 -22.29 -10.94
C THR A 107 12.57 -21.47 -10.77
N THR A 108 13.48 -21.57 -11.72
CA THR A 108 14.65 -20.68 -11.80
C THR A 108 14.44 -19.74 -12.99
N LEU A 109 14.42 -18.46 -12.72
CA LEU A 109 14.31 -17.39 -13.72
C LEU A 109 15.71 -16.88 -14.09
N ASN A 110 15.84 -16.32 -15.28
CA ASN A 110 17.03 -15.58 -15.66
C ASN A 110 16.82 -14.11 -15.24
N ASN A 111 17.68 -13.61 -14.36
CA ASN A 111 17.74 -12.22 -13.99
C ASN A 111 19.06 -11.62 -14.48
N ASP A 112 19.03 -10.97 -15.64
CA ASP A 112 20.21 -10.36 -16.28
C ASP A 112 21.44 -11.30 -16.35
N GLY A 113 21.22 -12.53 -16.83
CA GLY A 113 22.27 -13.55 -16.93
C GLY A 113 22.52 -14.33 -15.65
N THR A 114 21.92 -13.94 -14.51
CA THR A 114 22.09 -14.64 -13.23
C THR A 114 20.89 -15.54 -12.93
N PRO A 115 21.07 -16.85 -12.68
CA PRO A 115 19.99 -17.74 -12.28
C PRO A 115 19.38 -17.29 -10.94
N TRP A 116 18.07 -17.05 -10.93
CA TRP A 116 17.32 -16.66 -9.73
C TRP A 116 16.27 -17.72 -9.37
N PRO A 117 16.49 -18.56 -8.35
CA PRO A 117 15.53 -19.55 -7.90
C PRO A 117 14.40 -18.88 -7.13
N VAL A 118 13.14 -19.08 -7.58
CA VAL A 118 11.94 -18.54 -6.95
C VAL A 118 11.05 -19.67 -6.46
N LYS A 119 10.51 -19.53 -5.26
CA LYS A 119 9.58 -20.48 -4.62
C LYS A 119 8.30 -19.76 -4.18
N ASN A 120 7.21 -20.52 -4.14
CA ASN A 120 5.97 -20.05 -3.54
C ASN A 120 5.99 -20.21 -2.02
N PHE A 121 5.11 -19.46 -1.36
CA PHE A 121 4.93 -19.58 0.08
C PHE A 121 4.59 -21.03 0.47
N GLY A 122 5.21 -21.54 1.53
CA GLY A 122 5.03 -22.93 1.95
C GLY A 122 5.48 -24.00 0.93
N GLY A 123 6.27 -23.64 -0.10
CA GLY A 123 6.73 -24.59 -1.13
C GLY A 123 5.64 -25.07 -2.09
N SER A 124 4.48 -24.43 -2.12
CA SER A 124 3.32 -24.81 -2.95
C SER A 124 3.65 -24.85 -4.44
N SER A 125 3.02 -25.80 -5.16
CA SER A 125 3.20 -26.03 -6.60
C SER A 125 1.85 -26.12 -7.28
N TYR A 126 1.65 -25.34 -8.36
CA TYR A 126 0.36 -25.19 -9.05
C TYR A 126 0.43 -25.57 -10.55
N GLY A 127 1.62 -25.90 -11.07
CA GLY A 127 1.83 -26.01 -12.51
C GLY A 127 1.67 -24.66 -13.23
N PRO A 128 1.49 -24.64 -14.56
CA PRO A 128 1.21 -23.40 -15.29
C PRO A 128 -0.17 -22.84 -14.93
N VAL A 129 -0.21 -21.58 -14.48
CA VAL A 129 -1.44 -20.89 -14.03
C VAL A 129 -1.70 -19.64 -14.87
N THR A 130 -2.97 -19.23 -14.97
CA THR A 130 -3.30 -17.91 -15.53
C THR A 130 -2.86 -16.80 -14.58
N LEU A 131 -2.62 -15.60 -15.11
CA LEU A 131 -2.28 -14.43 -14.27
C LEU A 131 -3.41 -14.11 -13.28
N LEU A 132 -4.67 -14.32 -13.67
CA LEU A 132 -5.82 -14.19 -12.74
C LEU A 132 -5.69 -15.14 -11.55
N LYS A 133 -5.38 -16.43 -11.80
CA LYS A 133 -5.18 -17.41 -10.73
C LYS A 133 -3.97 -17.08 -9.88
N ALA A 134 -2.89 -16.61 -10.52
CA ALA A 134 -1.69 -16.15 -9.83
C ALA A 134 -1.98 -14.97 -8.88
N THR A 135 -2.83 -14.04 -9.30
CA THR A 135 -3.28 -12.91 -8.48
C THR A 135 -4.13 -13.39 -7.31
N GLN A 136 -5.16 -14.19 -7.59
CA GLN A 136 -6.08 -14.76 -6.60
C GLN A 136 -5.34 -15.48 -5.47
N SER A 137 -4.37 -16.32 -5.82
CA SER A 137 -3.62 -17.17 -4.89
C SER A 137 -2.26 -16.60 -4.49
N SER A 138 -1.94 -15.36 -4.93
CA SER A 138 -0.69 -14.67 -4.59
C SER A 138 0.59 -15.47 -4.95
N ILE A 139 0.62 -16.12 -6.13
CA ILE A 139 1.68 -17.03 -6.55
C ILE A 139 2.96 -16.25 -6.87
N ASN A 140 4.03 -16.50 -6.11
CA ASN A 140 5.30 -15.78 -6.25
C ASN A 140 6.00 -16.04 -7.59
N THR A 141 6.06 -17.30 -8.01
CA THR A 141 6.77 -17.73 -9.22
C THR A 141 6.18 -17.09 -10.47
N ALA A 142 4.84 -16.97 -10.53
CA ALA A 142 4.16 -16.33 -11.63
C ALA A 142 4.44 -14.82 -11.68
N TYR A 143 4.37 -14.14 -10.53
CA TYR A 143 4.62 -12.70 -10.47
C TYR A 143 6.10 -12.35 -10.70
N ALA A 144 7.03 -13.17 -10.22
CA ALA A 144 8.45 -13.02 -10.53
C ALA A 144 8.71 -13.12 -12.03
N ALA A 145 8.10 -14.11 -12.71
CA ALA A 145 8.21 -14.26 -14.17
C ALA A 145 7.57 -13.07 -14.91
N LEU A 146 6.39 -12.59 -14.47
CA LEU A 146 5.76 -11.40 -15.02
C LEU A 146 6.68 -10.18 -14.90
N ASN A 147 7.25 -9.96 -13.72
CA ASN A 147 8.11 -8.81 -13.45
C ASN A 147 9.38 -8.80 -14.30
N VAL A 148 10.01 -9.97 -14.47
CA VAL A 148 11.17 -10.11 -15.37
C VAL A 148 10.77 -9.86 -16.83
N GLN A 149 9.61 -10.35 -17.27
CA GLN A 149 9.10 -10.14 -18.64
C GLN A 149 8.81 -8.67 -18.92
N VAL A 150 8.18 -7.97 -17.99
CA VAL A 150 7.70 -6.59 -18.18
C VAL A 150 8.83 -5.57 -17.97
N GLY A 151 9.73 -5.85 -17.06
CA GLY A 151 10.79 -4.98 -16.58
C GLY A 151 10.51 -4.48 -15.14
N PRO A 152 11.42 -4.74 -14.20
CA PRO A 152 11.28 -4.29 -12.80
C PRO A 152 11.20 -2.76 -12.63
N ASP A 153 11.79 -2.01 -13.54
CA ASP A 153 11.74 -0.55 -13.63
C ASP A 153 10.31 -0.05 -13.85
N LYS A 154 9.55 -0.71 -14.73
CA LYS A 154 8.13 -0.36 -14.97
C LYS A 154 7.26 -0.65 -13.75
N THR A 155 7.58 -1.69 -12.98
CA THR A 155 6.88 -1.96 -11.72
C THR A 155 7.14 -0.85 -10.69
N VAL A 156 8.38 -0.33 -10.61
CA VAL A 156 8.73 0.83 -9.77
C VAL A 156 8.00 2.08 -10.24
N ASP A 157 8.01 2.37 -11.55
CA ASP A 157 7.31 3.52 -12.13
C ASP A 157 5.81 3.50 -11.79
N VAL A 158 5.15 2.36 -11.97
CA VAL A 158 3.74 2.18 -11.60
C VAL A 158 3.53 2.43 -10.10
N ALA A 159 4.40 1.92 -9.23
CA ALA A 159 4.28 2.12 -7.79
C ALA A 159 4.35 3.60 -7.41
N GLN A 160 5.28 4.36 -8.01
CA GLN A 160 5.42 5.79 -7.79
C GLN A 160 4.25 6.58 -8.37
N ARG A 161 3.81 6.27 -9.60
CA ARG A 161 2.62 6.90 -10.18
C ARG A 161 1.36 6.65 -9.35
N ALA A 162 1.24 5.46 -8.75
CA ALA A 162 0.13 5.12 -7.86
C ALA A 162 0.15 5.93 -6.57
N GLY A 163 1.30 6.38 -6.08
CA GLY A 163 1.40 7.20 -4.88
C GLY A 163 2.46 6.77 -3.86
N LEU A 164 3.32 5.80 -4.18
CA LEU A 164 4.47 5.52 -3.33
C LEU A 164 5.50 6.64 -3.43
N SER A 165 6.07 7.01 -2.30
CA SER A 165 7.19 7.95 -2.24
C SER A 165 8.40 7.43 -3.04
N PRO A 166 9.25 8.32 -3.59
CA PRO A 166 10.47 7.93 -4.29
C PRO A 166 11.39 7.06 -3.44
N ASN A 167 12.34 6.37 -4.08
CA ASN A 167 13.36 5.65 -3.34
C ASN A 167 14.19 6.58 -2.45
N CYS A 168 14.51 6.14 -1.24
CA CYS A 168 15.39 6.89 -0.35
C CYS A 168 16.77 7.10 -0.97
N THR A 169 17.30 8.30 -0.85
CA THR A 169 18.68 8.58 -1.22
C THR A 169 19.67 8.01 -0.20
N LYS A 170 20.94 7.93 -0.56
CA LYS A 170 21.98 7.47 0.38
C LYS A 170 22.11 8.43 1.58
N GLU A 171 21.93 9.72 1.35
CA GLU A 171 21.96 10.76 2.38
C GLU A 171 20.79 10.60 3.36
N GLN A 172 19.57 10.38 2.86
CA GLN A 172 18.39 10.13 3.69
C GLN A 172 18.55 8.85 4.53
N MET A 173 19.09 7.78 3.94
CA MET A 173 19.38 6.55 4.68
C MET A 173 20.45 6.74 5.74
N ALA A 174 21.48 7.53 5.46
CA ALA A 174 22.57 7.81 6.41
C ALA A 174 22.14 8.72 7.57
N SER A 175 21.27 9.70 7.32
CA SER A 175 20.74 10.62 8.33
C SER A 175 19.57 10.05 9.13
N GLY A 176 18.91 8.98 8.62
CA GLY A 176 17.67 8.48 9.18
C GLY A 176 16.43 9.31 8.80
N ASP A 177 16.56 10.31 7.92
CA ASP A 177 15.43 11.10 7.41
C ASP A 177 14.70 10.36 6.28
N THR A 178 14.00 9.32 6.67
CA THR A 178 13.26 8.46 5.73
C THR A 178 11.76 8.81 5.62
N GLY A 179 11.31 9.87 6.28
CA GLY A 179 9.89 10.23 6.36
C GLY A 179 9.21 10.51 5.01
N ASN A 180 9.98 10.91 3.98
CA ASN A 180 9.46 11.27 2.67
C ASN A 180 9.95 10.35 1.53
N CYS A 181 10.37 9.13 1.84
CA CYS A 181 10.86 8.19 0.84
C CYS A 181 10.45 6.75 1.15
N THR A 182 10.62 5.85 0.17
CA THR A 182 10.44 4.41 0.29
C THR A 182 11.81 3.73 0.33
N ILE A 183 12.03 2.85 1.29
CA ILE A 183 13.32 2.16 1.45
C ILE A 183 13.39 1.00 0.44
N ASP A 184 14.52 0.88 -0.27
CA ASP A 184 14.80 -0.17 -1.26
C ASP A 184 13.82 -0.26 -2.43
N LEU A 185 13.19 0.86 -2.82
CA LEU A 185 12.37 0.94 -4.03
C LEU A 185 13.26 0.97 -5.27
N THR A 186 13.94 -0.13 -5.53
CA THR A 186 14.89 -0.24 -6.64
C THR A 186 14.36 -1.19 -7.74
N PRO A 187 14.72 -0.95 -9.03
CA PRO A 187 14.33 -1.80 -10.13
C PRO A 187 15.14 -3.10 -10.15
N ASN A 188 14.74 -4.07 -9.33
CA ASN A 188 15.33 -5.41 -9.30
C ASN A 188 14.24 -6.48 -9.44
N ALA A 189 14.61 -7.68 -9.91
CA ALA A 189 13.63 -8.73 -10.20
C ALA A 189 12.79 -9.14 -8.97
N ALA A 190 13.30 -8.99 -7.76
CA ALA A 190 12.63 -9.39 -6.52
C ALA A 190 11.68 -8.32 -5.98
N ASN A 191 11.69 -7.08 -6.50
CA ASN A 191 10.84 -5.99 -5.98
C ASN A 191 9.36 -6.36 -5.97
N VAL A 192 8.88 -7.11 -6.97
CA VAL A 192 7.49 -7.61 -7.07
C VAL A 192 7.07 -8.50 -5.90
N LEU A 193 8.02 -9.13 -5.22
CA LEU A 193 7.77 -9.93 -4.03
C LEU A 193 7.69 -9.07 -2.76
N GLY A 194 7.82 -7.74 -2.90
CA GLY A 194 7.67 -6.76 -1.85
C GLY A 194 8.89 -6.61 -0.96
N THR A 195 10.07 -6.63 -1.55
CA THR A 195 11.32 -6.28 -0.86
C THR A 195 11.38 -4.81 -0.43
N PRO A 196 10.76 -3.84 -1.15
CA PRO A 196 10.69 -2.47 -0.66
C PRO A 196 9.97 -2.37 0.68
N SER A 197 10.50 -1.52 1.58
CA SER A 197 9.83 -1.14 2.82
C SER A 197 9.11 0.18 2.62
N VAL A 198 7.79 0.14 2.78
CA VAL A 198 6.86 1.23 2.45
C VAL A 198 6.14 1.73 3.68
N LYS A 199 5.70 2.98 3.65
CA LYS A 199 4.80 3.54 4.67
C LYS A 199 3.36 3.10 4.43
N VAL A 200 2.59 3.02 5.49
CA VAL A 200 1.16 2.65 5.40
C VAL A 200 0.38 3.69 4.61
N ILE A 201 0.66 4.96 4.84
CA ILE A 201 0.00 6.07 4.13
C ILE A 201 0.25 6.01 2.62
N ASP A 202 1.46 5.71 2.19
CA ASP A 202 1.81 5.62 0.77
C ASP A 202 1.09 4.41 0.11
N MET A 203 1.04 3.28 0.82
CA MET A 203 0.31 2.09 0.34
C MET A 203 -1.21 2.35 0.28
N ALA A 204 -1.78 3.06 1.26
CA ALA A 204 -3.19 3.44 1.24
C ALA A 204 -3.50 4.39 0.06
N THR A 205 -2.62 5.36 -0.22
CA THR A 205 -2.70 6.26 -1.37
C THR A 205 -2.68 5.49 -2.69
N ALA A 206 -1.77 4.52 -2.83
CA ALA A 206 -1.68 3.71 -4.04
C ALA A 206 -2.94 2.86 -4.28
N TYR A 207 -3.52 2.30 -3.22
CA TYR A 207 -4.76 1.53 -3.35
C TYR A 207 -5.99 2.44 -3.54
N ALA A 208 -5.97 3.67 -3.02
CA ALA A 208 -6.98 4.68 -3.33
C ALA A 208 -6.96 5.07 -4.82
N THR A 209 -5.78 5.12 -5.44
CA THR A 209 -5.64 5.33 -6.89
C THR A 209 -6.29 4.22 -7.71
N PHE A 210 -6.18 2.95 -7.30
CA PHE A 210 -6.91 1.85 -7.94
C PHE A 210 -8.43 1.98 -7.71
N ALA A 211 -8.85 2.33 -6.49
CA ALA A 211 -10.26 2.52 -6.15
C ALA A 211 -10.91 3.67 -6.95
N SER A 212 -10.14 4.69 -7.27
CA SER A 212 -10.54 5.87 -8.08
C SER A 212 -10.41 5.63 -9.59
N ASN A 213 -10.40 4.38 -10.04
CA ASN A 213 -10.25 4.01 -11.46
C ASN A 213 -9.01 4.63 -12.14
N GLY A 214 -7.89 4.65 -11.43
CA GLY A 214 -6.61 5.14 -11.95
C GLY A 214 -6.42 6.65 -11.87
N VAL A 215 -7.22 7.33 -11.07
CA VAL A 215 -7.02 8.76 -10.74
C VAL A 215 -6.35 8.85 -9.38
N ARG A 216 -5.16 9.45 -9.31
CA ARG A 216 -4.48 9.74 -8.06
C ARG A 216 -4.90 11.10 -7.54
N HIS A 217 -5.29 11.15 -6.29
CA HIS A 217 -5.52 12.38 -5.54
C HIS A 217 -4.38 12.59 -4.53
N GLU A 218 -4.01 13.84 -4.27
CA GLU A 218 -3.03 14.13 -3.24
C GLU A 218 -3.62 13.83 -1.86
N THR A 219 -2.87 13.06 -1.07
CA THR A 219 -3.32 12.66 0.26
C THR A 219 -3.13 13.80 1.26
N HIS A 220 -4.20 14.14 1.96
CA HIS A 220 -4.24 15.27 2.88
C HIS A 220 -5.13 14.98 4.10
N SER A 221 -4.88 15.68 5.20
CA SER A 221 -5.64 15.59 6.46
C SER A 221 -6.38 16.87 6.81
N ILE A 222 -6.09 17.98 6.14
CA ILE A 222 -6.76 19.27 6.34
C ILE A 222 -7.64 19.54 5.11
N GLU A 223 -8.94 19.72 5.33
CA GLU A 223 -9.89 20.05 4.30
C GLU A 223 -9.87 21.57 3.99
N SER A 224 -9.95 22.39 5.05
CA SER A 224 -9.90 23.84 4.94
C SER A 224 -9.40 24.49 6.22
N VAL A 225 -8.91 25.73 6.08
CA VAL A 225 -8.58 26.61 7.19
C VAL A 225 -9.21 27.97 6.95
N SER A 226 -9.90 28.52 7.95
CA SER A 226 -10.39 29.90 7.94
C SER A 226 -9.80 30.71 9.09
N LYS A 227 -9.74 32.02 8.91
CA LYS A 227 -9.34 33.00 9.93
C LYS A 227 -10.32 34.14 9.94
N ASP A 228 -10.88 34.44 11.11
CA ASP A 228 -11.89 35.49 11.27
C ASP A 228 -13.09 35.37 10.29
N GLY A 229 -13.43 34.12 9.90
CA GLY A 229 -14.50 33.79 8.96
C GLY A 229 -14.09 33.82 7.47
N GLU A 230 -12.84 34.17 7.14
CA GLU A 230 -12.34 34.15 5.76
C GLU A 230 -11.56 32.86 5.50
N GLU A 231 -11.85 32.15 4.38
CA GLU A 231 -11.11 30.95 3.97
C GLU A 231 -9.69 31.33 3.51
N VAL A 232 -8.66 30.83 4.24
CA VAL A 232 -7.23 31.10 3.94
C VAL A 232 -6.53 29.89 3.32
N TYR A 233 -7.14 28.69 3.42
CA TYR A 233 -6.67 27.48 2.78
C TYR A 233 -7.84 26.55 2.49
N LYS A 234 -7.79 25.90 1.33
CA LYS A 234 -8.64 24.78 0.96
C LYS A 234 -7.84 23.73 0.23
N ALA A 235 -8.06 22.46 0.58
CA ALA A 235 -7.38 21.35 -0.08
C ALA A 235 -7.77 21.29 -1.56
N ASP A 236 -6.78 21.07 -2.42
CA ASP A 236 -7.03 20.75 -3.82
C ASP A 236 -7.39 19.24 -3.90
N THR A 237 -8.64 18.97 -4.20
CA THR A 237 -9.15 17.62 -4.39
C THR A 237 -9.13 17.16 -5.84
N LYS A 238 -8.53 17.96 -6.74
CA LYS A 238 -8.38 17.59 -8.15
C LYS A 238 -7.41 16.43 -8.29
N GLY A 239 -7.90 15.33 -8.85
CA GLY A 239 -7.04 14.18 -9.13
C GLY A 239 -6.35 14.24 -10.49
N GLU A 240 -5.26 13.52 -10.61
CA GLU A 240 -4.51 13.28 -11.84
C GLU A 240 -4.73 11.85 -12.32
N ARG A 241 -5.06 11.66 -13.60
CA ARG A 241 -5.14 10.31 -14.18
C ARG A 241 -3.74 9.76 -14.43
N VAL A 242 -3.39 8.74 -13.68
CA VAL A 242 -2.08 8.08 -13.77
C VAL A 242 -2.14 6.69 -14.42
N PHE A 243 -3.33 6.10 -14.53
CA PHE A 243 -3.58 4.84 -15.24
C PHE A 243 -4.83 4.96 -16.11
N ASP A 244 -4.84 4.27 -17.24
CA ASP A 244 -6.03 4.14 -18.05
C ASP A 244 -7.16 3.48 -17.27
N LYS A 245 -8.39 3.95 -17.48
CA LYS A 245 -9.58 3.42 -16.82
C LYS A 245 -9.75 1.91 -17.02
N ALA A 246 -9.43 1.39 -18.21
CA ALA A 246 -9.50 -0.02 -18.51
C ALA A 246 -8.48 -0.82 -17.68
N VAL A 247 -7.24 -0.34 -17.57
CA VAL A 247 -6.17 -0.94 -16.76
C VAL A 247 -6.57 -1.00 -15.28
N ALA A 248 -7.10 0.10 -14.75
CA ALA A 248 -7.57 0.16 -13.37
C ALA A 248 -8.77 -0.77 -13.12
N ALA A 249 -9.68 -0.91 -14.09
CA ALA A 249 -10.83 -1.80 -13.99
C ALA A 249 -10.41 -3.29 -14.01
N GLU A 250 -9.48 -3.68 -14.90
CA GLU A 250 -8.92 -5.04 -14.91
C GLU A 250 -8.15 -5.36 -13.63
N THR A 251 -7.38 -4.39 -13.12
CA THR A 251 -6.69 -4.52 -11.82
C THR A 251 -7.71 -4.76 -10.71
N THR A 252 -8.77 -3.96 -10.65
CA THR A 252 -9.84 -4.11 -9.67
C THR A 252 -10.54 -5.47 -9.80
N TYR A 253 -10.82 -5.93 -11.03
CA TYR A 253 -11.40 -7.25 -11.27
C TYR A 253 -10.51 -8.37 -10.70
N ALA A 254 -9.21 -8.33 -10.97
CA ALA A 254 -8.26 -9.31 -10.46
C ALA A 254 -8.15 -9.28 -8.92
N LEU A 255 -8.10 -8.08 -8.32
CA LEU A 255 -8.03 -7.90 -6.87
C LEU A 255 -9.35 -8.29 -6.16
N ARG A 256 -10.50 -8.20 -6.84
CA ARG A 256 -11.75 -8.77 -6.33
C ARG A 256 -11.68 -10.29 -6.21
N GLN A 257 -10.99 -11.00 -7.11
CA GLN A 257 -10.84 -12.46 -7.00
C GLN A 257 -10.00 -12.87 -5.79
N VAL A 258 -9.05 -12.00 -5.36
CA VAL A 258 -8.30 -12.21 -4.10
C VAL A 258 -9.25 -12.27 -2.90
N VAL A 259 -10.26 -11.39 -2.87
CA VAL A 259 -11.28 -11.34 -1.81
C VAL A 259 -12.32 -12.43 -2.02
N ASN A 260 -12.82 -12.64 -3.24
CA ASN A 260 -13.93 -13.57 -3.52
C ASN A 260 -13.63 -15.06 -3.27
N GLY A 261 -12.37 -15.45 -3.19
CA GLY A 261 -11.99 -16.87 -2.98
C GLY A 261 -10.49 -17.09 -3.02
N GLY A 262 -9.71 -16.03 -2.78
CA GLY A 262 -8.26 -16.08 -2.73
C GLY A 262 -7.70 -15.86 -1.33
N SER A 263 -6.47 -15.39 -1.28
CA SER A 263 -5.72 -15.17 -0.03
C SER A 263 -6.34 -14.10 0.89
N GLY A 264 -7.20 -13.24 0.38
CA GLY A 264 -7.89 -12.18 1.11
C GLY A 264 -9.35 -12.49 1.45
N SER A 265 -9.78 -13.76 1.39
CA SER A 265 -11.20 -14.16 1.54
C SER A 265 -11.83 -13.74 2.86
N TYR A 266 -11.07 -13.53 3.92
CA TYR A 266 -11.58 -12.99 5.19
C TYR A 266 -12.28 -11.62 5.02
N ALA A 267 -11.85 -10.81 4.06
CA ALA A 267 -12.46 -9.52 3.76
C ALA A 267 -13.91 -9.63 3.20
N GLN A 268 -14.40 -10.82 2.85
CA GLN A 268 -15.82 -11.04 2.52
C GLN A 268 -16.75 -10.74 3.70
N ASN A 269 -16.26 -10.82 4.94
CA ASN A 269 -17.03 -10.48 6.15
C ASN A 269 -17.49 -9.01 6.15
N LEU A 270 -16.93 -8.16 5.28
CA LEU A 270 -17.43 -6.81 5.03
C LEU A 270 -18.87 -6.79 4.52
N GLY A 271 -19.40 -7.91 3.97
CA GLY A 271 -20.78 -8.03 3.48
C GLY A 271 -21.09 -7.23 2.21
N ARG A 272 -20.05 -6.73 1.51
CA ARG A 272 -20.16 -5.96 0.27
C ARG A 272 -18.96 -6.22 -0.65
N PRO A 273 -19.10 -5.96 -1.98
CA PRO A 273 -17.98 -6.13 -2.89
C PRO A 273 -16.77 -5.27 -2.49
N ALA A 274 -15.63 -5.92 -2.41
CA ALA A 274 -14.34 -5.28 -2.14
C ALA A 274 -13.24 -5.89 -3.02
N ALA A 275 -12.20 -5.13 -3.26
CA ALA A 275 -10.97 -5.56 -3.90
C ALA A 275 -9.81 -5.38 -2.92
N GLY A 276 -8.78 -6.21 -3.00
CA GLY A 276 -7.64 -6.05 -2.09
C GLY A 276 -6.55 -7.08 -2.29
N LYS A 277 -5.50 -6.94 -1.52
CA LYS A 277 -4.35 -7.83 -1.54
C LYS A 277 -3.78 -8.03 -0.14
N THR A 278 -3.50 -9.27 0.21
CA THR A 278 -2.71 -9.63 1.37
C THR A 278 -1.22 -9.51 1.06
N GLY A 279 -0.42 -9.19 2.06
CA GLY A 279 1.03 -9.20 2.00
C GLY A 279 1.62 -9.85 3.24
N THR A 280 2.63 -10.68 3.04
CA THR A 280 3.46 -11.22 4.12
C THR A 280 4.90 -11.16 3.62
N SER A 281 5.76 -10.56 4.42
CA SER A 281 7.18 -10.47 4.09
C SER A 281 7.93 -11.75 4.49
N THR A 282 9.16 -11.87 4.00
CA THR A 282 10.06 -12.96 4.37
C THR A 282 10.22 -13.03 5.90
N SER A 283 10.17 -14.24 6.44
CA SER A 283 10.25 -14.50 7.90
C SER A 283 9.13 -13.86 8.72
N ASN A 284 7.99 -13.55 8.10
CA ASN A 284 6.81 -12.94 8.74
C ASN A 284 7.12 -11.65 9.52
N LYS A 285 8.05 -10.83 9.03
CA LYS A 285 8.41 -9.55 9.63
C LYS A 285 7.28 -8.52 9.53
N SER A 286 6.46 -8.61 8.48
CA SER A 286 5.26 -7.81 8.27
C SER A 286 4.10 -8.64 7.76
N ALA A 287 2.89 -8.26 8.14
CA ALA A 287 1.64 -8.79 7.64
C ALA A 287 0.73 -7.63 7.23
N TRP A 288 0.36 -7.60 5.95
CA TRP A 288 -0.43 -6.54 5.33
C TRP A 288 -1.78 -7.02 4.85
N PHE A 289 -2.74 -6.12 4.90
CA PHE A 289 -3.89 -6.13 4.02
C PHE A 289 -4.10 -4.71 3.48
N SER A 290 -4.15 -4.56 2.17
CA SER A 290 -4.54 -3.32 1.51
C SER A 290 -5.74 -3.62 0.63
N GLY A 291 -6.83 -2.91 0.85
CA GLY A 291 -8.08 -3.18 0.15
C GLY A 291 -8.95 -1.93 0.02
N TYR A 292 -9.95 -2.03 -0.83
CA TYR A 292 -10.83 -0.91 -1.11
C TYR A 292 -12.23 -1.33 -1.56
N THR A 293 -13.14 -0.42 -1.34
CA THR A 293 -14.43 -0.28 -2.01
C THR A 293 -14.41 1.02 -2.83
N PRO A 294 -15.42 1.34 -3.66
CA PRO A 294 -15.47 2.64 -4.35
C PRO A 294 -15.50 3.87 -3.43
N GLN A 295 -15.74 3.69 -2.13
CA GLN A 295 -15.90 4.78 -1.17
C GLN A 295 -14.74 4.90 -0.19
N LEU A 296 -13.93 3.88 -0.01
CA LEU A 296 -12.87 3.88 0.99
C LEU A 296 -11.76 2.92 0.60
N ALA A 297 -10.53 3.37 0.64
CA ALA A 297 -9.33 2.55 0.53
C ALA A 297 -8.63 2.50 1.89
N THR A 298 -8.30 1.28 2.35
CA THR A 298 -7.65 1.08 3.65
C THR A 298 -6.43 0.19 3.49
N SER A 299 -5.31 0.62 4.05
CA SER A 299 -4.15 -0.23 4.25
C SER A 299 -3.88 -0.40 5.72
N VAL A 300 -3.63 -1.64 6.13
CA VAL A 300 -3.24 -1.99 7.49
C VAL A 300 -2.02 -2.89 7.46
N VAL A 301 -1.10 -2.64 8.38
CA VAL A 301 0.07 -3.49 8.59
C VAL A 301 0.27 -3.80 10.07
N LEU A 302 0.66 -5.02 10.32
CA LEU A 302 1.29 -5.43 11.58
C LEU A 302 2.74 -5.76 11.26
N TYR A 303 3.69 -5.16 11.97
CA TYR A 303 5.11 -5.42 11.77
C TYR A 303 5.86 -5.36 13.11
N ARG A 304 7.03 -5.94 13.14
CA ARG A 304 7.86 -5.93 14.33
C ARG A 304 9.20 -5.30 14.00
N GLU A 305 9.55 -4.29 14.76
CA GLU A 305 10.92 -3.79 14.81
C GLU A 305 11.74 -4.67 15.75
N VAL A 306 12.87 -5.17 15.25
CA VAL A 306 13.86 -5.88 16.06
C VAL A 306 15.14 -5.05 16.00
N ASP A 307 15.57 -4.53 17.13
CA ASP A 307 16.80 -3.74 17.28
C ASP A 307 16.87 -2.52 16.32
N GLY A 308 15.74 -1.80 16.18
CA GLY A 308 15.68 -0.59 15.34
C GLY A 308 15.74 -0.86 13.84
N LYS A 309 15.49 -2.11 13.40
CA LYS A 309 15.38 -2.51 12.00
C LYS A 309 14.07 -3.25 11.79
N SER A 310 13.22 -2.70 10.92
CA SER A 310 11.98 -3.31 10.44
C SER A 310 12.22 -4.36 9.34
#